data_a2a18ec20435c07420e87828ade79ec2
#
_entry.id   a2a18ec20435c07420e87828ade79ec2
#
_cell.length_a   1.000
_cell.length_b   1.000
_cell.length_c   1.000
_cell.angle_alpha   90.00
_cell.angle_beta   90.00
_cell.angle_gamma   90.00
#
_symmetry.space_group_name_H-M   'P 1'
#
loop_
_entity.id
_entity.type
_entity.pdbx_description
1 polymer ?
#
loop_
_entity_poly.entity_id
_entity_poly.type
_entity_poly.pdbx_seq_one_letter_code
_entity_poly.pdbx_strand_id
1 'polypeptide(L)'
;LRIVVLVVFTVLFLVSCYLLQFLTYGWQEKDIYLDNSYAKNYQLQREKYFEYDKATFYVVGEDEDMFELQRWEAYNALMRNLVDSSRVERIQRSWYPAFRTWCNANAAINTTLVNNLPPSKLLFGIYLKDFLASDSGKMYAADITFGLDSYSIQAWKVPFTALDLVTAKDRYDVMMEATHIVGNGSLQAFAYNQFFIWFDLDNRMLQDAAFIIISACFAVFIITLVFLLHPGAAVLVTLCVVMIDIDLLAIMVIFDIPLNSISSVNLTMAVGMAVDGCAHVAHRFMWVPGTRRQRAIRAVSELGPAVLQGASSTLVGIFFLLFAGTQIFRIFLTLAAGTVILGTAHGLIFLPVMLSICGPSLSPKVDPTTEEEVDIDTGIDTETNSTP
;
A
#
# COMPACT_ATOMS: atom_id res chain seq x y z
N LEU A 1 -22.40 7.98 33.24
CA LEU A 1 -22.18 8.28 31.84
C LEU A 1 -20.70 8.21 31.46
N ARG A 2 -19.75 8.91 32.19
CA ARG A 2 -18.31 8.92 31.84
C ARG A 2 -17.68 7.52 31.76
N ILE A 3 -17.94 6.68 32.78
CA ILE A 3 -17.43 5.29 32.80
C ILE A 3 -17.96 4.51 31.62
N VAL A 4 -19.23 4.68 31.28
CA VAL A 4 -19.85 4.00 30.12
C VAL A 4 -19.15 4.40 28.82
N VAL A 5 -18.88 5.70 28.60
CA VAL A 5 -18.15 6.19 27.43
C VAL A 5 -16.77 5.57 27.37
N LEU A 6 -16.00 5.58 28.47
CA LEU A 6 -14.66 4.99 28.50
C LEU A 6 -14.71 3.50 28.18
N VAL A 7 -15.65 2.75 28.78
CA VAL A 7 -15.79 1.30 28.51
C VAL A 7 -16.12 1.04 27.04
N VAL A 8 -17.06 1.78 26.45
CA VAL A 8 -17.47 1.61 25.06
C VAL A 8 -16.28 1.84 24.11
N PHE A 9 -15.57 2.96 24.25
CA PHE A 9 -14.43 3.25 23.37
C PHE A 9 -13.23 2.33 23.61
N THR A 10 -12.99 1.90 24.86
CA THR A 10 -11.96 0.90 25.16
C THR A 10 -12.31 -0.47 24.56
N VAL A 11 -13.56 -0.90 24.65
CA VAL A 11 -14.02 -2.15 24.02
C VAL A 11 -13.91 -2.05 22.50
N LEU A 12 -14.33 -0.93 21.91
CA LEU A 12 -14.18 -0.69 20.47
C LEU A 12 -12.72 -0.85 20.06
N PHE A 13 -11.81 -0.15 20.72
CA PHE A 13 -10.38 -0.22 20.46
C PHE A 13 -9.81 -1.65 20.61
N LEU A 14 -10.18 -2.39 21.65
CA LEU A 14 -9.71 -3.77 21.83
C LEU A 14 -10.23 -4.71 20.72
N VAL A 15 -11.49 -4.53 20.32
CA VAL A 15 -12.06 -5.28 19.18
C VAL A 15 -11.34 -4.93 17.90
N SER A 16 -11.05 -3.63 17.67
CA SER A 16 -10.27 -3.16 16.52
C SER A 16 -8.88 -3.77 16.50
N CYS A 17 -8.16 -3.78 17.62
CA CYS A 17 -6.86 -4.44 17.74
C CYS A 17 -6.94 -5.95 17.45
N TYR A 18 -7.98 -6.63 17.87
CA TYR A 18 -8.18 -8.04 17.57
C TYR A 18 -8.41 -8.28 16.07
N LEU A 19 -9.14 -7.40 15.39
CA LEU A 19 -9.41 -7.51 13.96
C LEU A 19 -8.16 -7.32 13.09
N LEU A 20 -7.13 -6.60 13.56
CA LEU A 20 -5.91 -6.38 12.79
C LEU A 20 -5.20 -7.68 12.36
N GLN A 21 -5.35 -8.77 13.09
CA GLN A 21 -4.77 -10.07 12.71
C GLN A 21 -5.32 -10.64 11.39
N PHE A 22 -6.49 -10.14 10.95
CA PHE A 22 -7.14 -10.56 9.71
C PHE A 22 -6.92 -9.57 8.57
N LEU A 23 -6.07 -8.55 8.77
CA LEU A 23 -5.78 -7.54 7.75
C LEU A 23 -5.06 -8.19 6.57
N THR A 24 -5.69 -8.12 5.41
CA THR A 24 -5.08 -8.54 4.14
C THR A 24 -4.24 -7.42 3.56
N TYR A 25 -3.16 -7.75 2.85
CA TYR A 25 -2.28 -6.77 2.22
C TYR A 25 -1.88 -7.20 0.82
N GLY A 26 -1.49 -6.22 0.02
CA GLY A 26 -1.07 -6.40 -1.35
C GLY A 26 -2.10 -5.92 -2.37
N TRP A 27 -1.63 -5.82 -3.60
CA TRP A 27 -2.41 -5.33 -4.73
C TRP A 27 -3.16 -6.48 -5.41
N GLN A 28 -4.44 -6.26 -5.70
CA GLN A 28 -5.26 -7.19 -6.49
C GLN A 28 -5.66 -6.52 -7.81
N GLU A 29 -5.27 -7.09 -8.94
CA GLU A 29 -5.56 -6.52 -10.27
C GLU A 29 -7.05 -6.29 -10.50
N LYS A 30 -7.91 -7.18 -9.96
CA LYS A 30 -9.38 -7.05 -10.09
C LYS A 30 -9.95 -5.76 -9.50
N ASP A 31 -9.23 -5.12 -8.57
CA ASP A 31 -9.70 -3.92 -7.85
C ASP A 31 -9.54 -2.64 -8.67
N ILE A 32 -8.76 -2.67 -9.77
CA ILE A 32 -8.57 -1.53 -10.67
C ILE A 32 -9.76 -1.38 -11.62
N TYR A 33 -10.37 -2.49 -12.00
CA TYR A 33 -11.36 -2.50 -13.07
C TYR A 33 -12.71 -1.96 -12.61
N LEU A 34 -13.39 -1.30 -13.54
CA LEU A 34 -14.77 -0.86 -13.33
C LEU A 34 -15.68 -2.06 -13.08
N ASP A 35 -16.57 -1.98 -12.11
CA ASP A 35 -17.57 -3.01 -11.86
C ASP A 35 -18.43 -3.26 -13.10
N ASN A 36 -18.73 -4.52 -13.38
CA ASN A 36 -19.43 -4.98 -14.56
C ASN A 36 -18.73 -4.72 -15.91
N SER A 37 -17.45 -4.32 -15.91
CA SER A 37 -16.68 -4.22 -17.14
C SER A 37 -16.31 -5.58 -17.71
N TYR A 38 -16.09 -5.63 -19.03
CA TYR A 38 -15.54 -6.82 -19.70
C TYR A 38 -14.19 -7.22 -19.10
N ALA A 39 -13.33 -6.24 -18.80
CA ALA A 39 -12.00 -6.49 -18.26
C ALA A 39 -12.06 -7.17 -16.87
N LYS A 40 -12.95 -6.71 -15.98
CA LYS A 40 -13.14 -7.36 -14.67
C LYS A 40 -13.68 -8.79 -14.81
N ASN A 41 -14.69 -8.96 -15.68
CA ASN A 41 -15.25 -10.29 -15.93
C ASN A 41 -14.20 -11.24 -16.54
N TYR A 42 -13.40 -10.76 -17.48
CA TYR A 42 -12.28 -11.53 -18.05
C TYR A 42 -11.30 -11.96 -16.97
N GLN A 43 -10.87 -11.04 -16.10
CA GLN A 43 -9.94 -11.34 -15.01
C GLN A 43 -10.50 -12.38 -14.04
N LEU A 44 -11.75 -12.24 -13.62
CA LEU A 44 -12.42 -13.19 -12.74
C LEU A 44 -12.54 -14.59 -13.37
N GLN A 45 -12.85 -14.68 -14.69
CA GLN A 45 -12.91 -15.95 -15.39
C GLN A 45 -11.52 -16.57 -15.57
N ARG A 46 -10.51 -15.73 -15.80
CA ARG A 46 -9.12 -16.17 -15.90
C ARG A 46 -8.64 -16.76 -14.58
N GLU A 47 -8.86 -16.08 -13.45
CA GLU A 47 -8.54 -16.61 -12.12
C GLU A 47 -9.28 -17.90 -11.80
N LYS A 48 -10.54 -18.03 -12.24
CA LYS A 48 -11.36 -19.19 -11.97
C LYS A 48 -10.98 -20.44 -12.77
N TYR A 49 -10.60 -20.27 -14.03
CA TYR A 49 -10.43 -21.41 -14.96
C TYR A 49 -8.99 -21.69 -15.37
N PHE A 50 -8.08 -20.75 -15.24
CA PHE A 50 -6.70 -20.88 -15.71
C PHE A 50 -5.67 -20.90 -14.58
N GLU A 51 -6.10 -21.35 -13.40
CA GLU A 51 -5.27 -21.42 -12.22
C GLU A 51 -4.08 -20.45 -12.26
N TYR A 52 -4.19 -19.43 -11.51
CA TYR A 52 -3.30 -18.32 -11.25
C TYR A 52 -2.17 -18.13 -12.27
N ASP A 53 -2.12 -17.00 -12.89
CA ASP A 53 -1.11 -16.62 -13.87
C ASP A 53 0.26 -17.07 -13.42
N LYS A 54 0.72 -18.16 -14.02
CA LYS A 54 2.11 -18.58 -13.92
C LYS A 54 2.90 -17.43 -14.54
N ALA A 55 3.32 -16.47 -13.70
CA ALA A 55 3.97 -15.28 -14.19
C ALA A 55 5.20 -15.71 -14.98
N THR A 56 5.27 -15.28 -16.23
CA THR A 56 6.42 -15.53 -17.06
C THR A 56 7.52 -14.55 -16.66
N PHE A 57 8.58 -15.08 -16.10
CA PHE A 57 9.81 -14.38 -15.79
C PHE A 57 10.79 -14.56 -16.94
N TYR A 58 11.75 -13.66 -17.01
CA TYR A 58 12.80 -13.70 -18.02
C TYR A 58 14.18 -13.68 -17.37
N VAL A 59 15.09 -14.52 -17.84
CA VAL A 59 16.52 -14.26 -17.71
C VAL A 59 16.92 -13.42 -18.89
N VAL A 60 17.49 -12.25 -18.65
CA VAL A 60 17.98 -11.34 -19.69
C VAL A 60 19.49 -11.24 -19.54
N GLY A 61 20.21 -11.56 -20.61
CA GLY A 61 21.67 -11.39 -20.68
C GLY A 61 22.03 -10.32 -21.70
N GLU A 62 23.12 -9.62 -21.42
CA GLU A 62 23.61 -8.50 -22.23
C GLU A 62 25.01 -8.81 -22.79
N ASP A 63 25.24 -8.32 -24.01
CA ASP A 63 26.52 -8.22 -24.74
C ASP A 63 27.59 -9.25 -24.35
N GLU A 64 27.33 -10.52 -24.66
CA GLU A 64 28.28 -11.59 -24.37
C GLU A 64 28.72 -12.33 -25.62
N ASP A 65 29.98 -12.75 -25.61
CA ASP A 65 30.55 -13.57 -26.68
C ASP A 65 30.10 -15.04 -26.54
N MET A 66 28.81 -15.29 -26.82
CA MET A 66 28.13 -16.58 -26.66
C MET A 66 28.69 -17.71 -27.52
N PHE A 67 29.62 -17.42 -28.44
CA PHE A 67 30.30 -18.43 -29.27
C PHE A 67 31.35 -19.23 -28.48
N GLU A 68 31.78 -18.77 -27.30
CA GLU A 68 32.79 -19.45 -26.49
C GLU A 68 32.21 -20.65 -25.72
N LEU A 69 32.97 -21.73 -25.63
CA LEU A 69 32.55 -22.92 -24.86
C LEU A 69 32.29 -22.60 -23.39
N GLN A 70 33.09 -21.76 -22.78
CA GLN A 70 32.93 -21.35 -21.40
C GLN A 70 31.57 -20.66 -21.15
N ARG A 71 31.09 -19.84 -22.10
CA ARG A 71 29.77 -19.21 -22.04
C ARG A 71 28.63 -20.23 -22.18
N TRP A 72 28.81 -21.22 -23.03
CA TRP A 72 27.88 -22.35 -23.11
C TRP A 72 27.75 -23.08 -21.76
N GLU A 73 28.87 -23.41 -21.14
CA GLU A 73 28.88 -24.10 -19.86
C GLU A 73 28.22 -23.23 -18.76
N ALA A 74 28.53 -21.94 -18.72
CA ALA A 74 27.91 -20.97 -17.82
C ALA A 74 26.40 -20.86 -18.03
N TYR A 75 25.96 -20.79 -19.29
CA TYR A 75 24.54 -20.78 -19.63
C TYR A 75 23.82 -22.03 -19.15
N ASN A 76 24.38 -23.22 -19.40
CA ASN A 76 23.79 -24.48 -18.97
C ASN A 76 23.77 -24.59 -17.42
N ALA A 77 24.80 -24.12 -16.74
CA ALA A 77 24.83 -24.09 -15.28
C ALA A 77 23.72 -23.20 -14.73
N LEU A 78 23.56 -22.00 -15.29
CA LEU A 78 22.50 -21.08 -14.91
C LEU A 78 21.10 -21.68 -15.13
N MET A 79 20.86 -22.29 -16.31
CA MET A 79 19.57 -22.92 -16.61
C MET A 79 19.28 -24.12 -15.68
N ARG A 80 20.28 -24.91 -15.32
CA ARG A 80 20.13 -26.00 -14.35
C ARG A 80 19.80 -25.45 -12.96
N ASN A 81 20.54 -24.46 -12.47
CA ASN A 81 20.28 -23.86 -11.17
C ASN A 81 18.86 -23.29 -11.08
N LEU A 82 18.33 -22.73 -12.17
CA LEU A 82 16.95 -22.28 -12.22
C LEU A 82 15.94 -23.43 -12.15
N VAL A 83 16.17 -24.51 -12.90
CA VAL A 83 15.27 -25.69 -12.90
C VAL A 83 15.32 -26.43 -11.56
N ASP A 84 16.48 -26.47 -10.91
CA ASP A 84 16.67 -27.10 -9.60
C ASP A 84 16.03 -26.28 -8.44
N SER A 85 15.64 -25.03 -8.71
CA SER A 85 14.90 -24.21 -7.75
C SER A 85 13.49 -24.76 -7.53
N SER A 86 13.06 -24.85 -6.28
CA SER A 86 11.72 -25.32 -5.91
C SER A 86 10.59 -24.42 -6.38
N ARG A 87 10.89 -23.17 -6.76
CA ARG A 87 9.92 -22.15 -7.14
C ARG A 87 9.80 -21.95 -8.67
N VAL A 88 10.65 -22.59 -9.43
CA VAL A 88 10.59 -22.58 -10.91
C VAL A 88 9.92 -23.85 -11.39
N GLU A 89 8.84 -23.71 -12.16
CA GLU A 89 8.15 -24.87 -12.74
C GLU A 89 8.93 -25.44 -13.92
N ARG A 90 9.26 -24.56 -14.87
CA ARG A 90 9.94 -24.94 -16.11
C ARG A 90 10.51 -23.73 -16.83
N ILE A 91 11.55 -23.98 -17.62
CA ILE A 91 11.97 -23.09 -18.70
C ILE A 91 11.03 -23.31 -19.89
N GLN A 92 10.33 -22.26 -20.32
CA GLN A 92 9.34 -22.38 -21.41
C GLN A 92 10.01 -22.70 -22.74
N ARG A 93 11.10 -21.99 -23.04
CA ARG A 93 11.92 -22.19 -24.23
C ARG A 93 13.34 -21.67 -24.01
N SER A 94 14.30 -22.29 -24.64
CA SER A 94 15.70 -21.94 -24.52
C SER A 94 16.34 -21.96 -25.91
N TRP A 95 16.71 -20.81 -26.42
CA TRP A 95 17.20 -20.62 -27.76
C TRP A 95 18.57 -21.27 -28.00
N TYR A 96 19.46 -21.20 -27.01
CA TYR A 96 20.85 -21.61 -27.19
C TYR A 96 21.02 -23.13 -27.39
N PRO A 97 20.41 -24.03 -26.60
CA PRO A 97 20.39 -25.44 -26.88
C PRO A 97 19.73 -25.79 -28.22
N ALA A 98 18.64 -25.09 -28.57
CA ALA A 98 17.95 -25.30 -29.84
C ALA A 98 18.83 -24.91 -31.02
N PHE A 99 19.53 -23.79 -30.94
CA PHE A 99 20.51 -23.34 -31.94
C PHE A 99 21.64 -24.37 -32.12
N ARG A 100 22.24 -24.87 -31.04
CA ARG A 100 23.27 -25.92 -31.11
C ARG A 100 22.77 -27.19 -31.78
N THR A 101 21.58 -27.64 -31.44
CA THR A 101 20.97 -28.81 -32.06
C THR A 101 20.76 -28.61 -33.55
N TRP A 102 20.29 -27.44 -33.95
CA TRP A 102 20.11 -27.08 -35.37
C TRP A 102 21.45 -27.02 -36.10
N CYS A 103 22.51 -26.45 -35.53
CA CYS A 103 23.86 -26.45 -36.14
C CYS A 103 24.38 -27.87 -36.34
N ASN A 104 24.22 -28.74 -35.36
CA ASN A 104 24.68 -30.13 -35.46
C ASN A 104 23.87 -30.96 -36.48
N ALA A 105 22.60 -30.66 -36.68
CA ALA A 105 21.75 -31.33 -37.66
C ALA A 105 22.02 -30.89 -39.10
N ASN A 106 22.61 -29.70 -39.30
CA ASN A 106 22.95 -29.20 -40.64
C ASN A 106 24.34 -29.71 -41.07
N ALA A 107 24.40 -30.63 -42.01
CA ALA A 107 25.63 -31.29 -42.44
C ALA A 107 26.70 -30.32 -42.95
N ALA A 108 26.31 -29.24 -43.63
CA ALA A 108 27.25 -28.23 -44.15
C ALA A 108 27.87 -27.38 -43.00
N ILE A 109 27.11 -27.09 -41.97
CA ILE A 109 27.57 -26.30 -40.80
C ILE A 109 28.36 -27.21 -39.86
N ASN A 110 27.89 -28.43 -39.62
CA ASN A 110 28.49 -29.35 -38.65
C ASN A 110 29.98 -29.59 -38.87
N THR A 111 30.41 -29.63 -40.14
CA THR A 111 31.84 -29.79 -40.51
C THR A 111 32.73 -28.61 -40.13
N THR A 112 32.15 -27.44 -39.85
CA THR A 112 32.87 -26.22 -39.48
C THR A 112 32.89 -25.97 -37.99
N LEU A 113 32.15 -26.75 -37.19
CA LEU A 113 32.02 -26.53 -35.76
C LEU A 113 33.26 -26.97 -34.96
N VAL A 114 33.63 -26.22 -33.95
CA VAL A 114 34.60 -26.58 -32.92
C VAL A 114 33.85 -26.74 -31.58
N ASN A 115 33.95 -27.92 -30.96
CA ASN A 115 33.18 -28.27 -29.75
C ASN A 115 31.65 -28.07 -29.90
N ASN A 116 31.13 -28.35 -31.09
CA ASN A 116 29.72 -28.13 -31.44
C ASN A 116 29.28 -26.66 -31.40
N LEU A 117 30.17 -25.72 -31.60
CA LEU A 117 29.92 -24.30 -31.70
C LEU A 117 30.63 -23.69 -32.90
N PRO A 118 30.11 -22.62 -33.52
CA PRO A 118 30.79 -21.89 -34.57
C PRO A 118 32.13 -21.32 -34.06
N PRO A 119 33.22 -21.40 -34.86
CA PRO A 119 34.56 -21.10 -34.37
C PRO A 119 34.90 -19.62 -34.25
N SER A 120 34.01 -18.72 -34.64
CA SER A 120 34.19 -17.29 -34.54
C SER A 120 32.88 -16.55 -34.30
N LYS A 121 32.97 -15.34 -33.71
CA LYS A 121 31.84 -14.45 -33.46
C LYS A 121 31.01 -14.15 -34.72
N LEU A 122 31.70 -13.92 -35.86
CA LEU A 122 31.03 -13.65 -37.13
C LEU A 122 30.23 -14.86 -37.62
N LEU A 123 30.82 -16.05 -37.63
CA LEU A 123 30.13 -17.27 -38.06
C LEU A 123 29.01 -17.62 -37.11
N PHE A 124 29.17 -17.40 -35.81
CA PHE A 124 28.12 -17.56 -34.83
C PHE A 124 26.92 -16.65 -35.16
N GLY A 125 27.15 -15.37 -35.44
CA GLY A 125 26.07 -14.43 -35.77
C GLY A 125 25.37 -14.77 -37.09
N ILE A 126 26.12 -15.22 -38.13
CA ILE A 126 25.55 -15.64 -39.41
C ILE A 126 24.68 -16.89 -39.22
N TYR A 127 25.20 -17.92 -38.60
CA TYR A 127 24.43 -19.19 -38.39
C TYR A 127 23.24 -18.96 -37.45
N LEU A 128 23.36 -18.08 -36.46
CA LEU A 128 22.23 -17.71 -35.59
C LEU A 128 21.12 -17.04 -36.38
N LYS A 129 21.44 -16.13 -37.31
CA LYS A 129 20.43 -15.52 -38.20
C LYS A 129 19.75 -16.52 -39.09
N ASP A 130 20.52 -17.45 -39.69
CA ASP A 130 19.98 -18.50 -40.51
C ASP A 130 19.07 -19.42 -39.70
N PHE A 131 19.46 -19.74 -38.47
CA PHE A 131 18.61 -20.46 -37.54
C PHE A 131 17.31 -19.73 -37.28
N LEU A 132 17.36 -18.45 -36.91
CA LEU A 132 16.16 -17.66 -36.60
C LEU A 132 15.26 -17.44 -37.82
N ALA A 133 15.77 -17.54 -39.04
CA ALA A 133 14.99 -17.53 -40.27
C ALA A 133 14.36 -18.90 -40.59
N SER A 134 14.88 -19.98 -40.02
CA SER A 134 14.37 -21.36 -40.23
C SER A 134 13.05 -21.60 -39.50
N ASP A 135 12.29 -22.60 -39.92
CA ASP A 135 11.01 -22.93 -39.27
C ASP A 135 11.18 -23.37 -37.80
N SER A 136 12.31 -23.97 -37.44
CA SER A 136 12.63 -24.38 -36.07
C SER A 136 13.10 -23.22 -35.19
N GLY A 137 13.62 -22.15 -35.80
CA GLY A 137 14.20 -21.01 -35.09
C GLY A 137 13.27 -19.79 -34.95
N LYS A 138 12.26 -19.63 -35.81
CA LYS A 138 11.36 -18.47 -35.84
C LYS A 138 10.75 -18.14 -34.49
N MET A 139 10.44 -19.13 -33.66
CA MET A 139 9.85 -18.93 -32.33
C MET A 139 10.79 -18.21 -31.35
N TYR A 140 12.09 -18.19 -31.62
CA TYR A 140 13.11 -17.55 -30.79
C TYR A 140 13.51 -16.15 -31.30
N ALA A 141 12.97 -15.71 -32.46
CA ALA A 141 13.35 -14.45 -33.08
C ALA A 141 13.12 -13.22 -32.18
N ALA A 142 12.09 -13.28 -31.32
CA ALA A 142 11.79 -12.24 -30.34
C ALA A 142 12.62 -12.34 -29.04
N ASP A 143 13.45 -13.37 -28.90
CA ASP A 143 14.24 -13.62 -27.71
C ASP A 143 15.69 -13.14 -27.85
N ILE A 144 16.10 -12.66 -29.04
CA ILE A 144 17.46 -12.23 -29.33
C ILE A 144 17.44 -10.88 -30.04
N THR A 145 18.27 -9.96 -29.56
CA THR A 145 18.49 -8.66 -30.19
C THR A 145 19.95 -8.57 -30.67
N PHE A 146 20.13 -8.21 -31.93
CA PHE A 146 21.47 -8.03 -32.52
C PHE A 146 21.95 -6.59 -32.34
N GLY A 147 23.26 -6.44 -32.20
CA GLY A 147 23.95 -5.13 -32.18
C GLY A 147 23.97 -4.45 -33.55
N LEU A 148 24.58 -3.27 -33.58
CA LEU A 148 24.69 -2.42 -34.78
C LEU A 148 25.44 -3.11 -35.94
N ASP A 149 26.39 -3.99 -35.64
CA ASP A 149 27.12 -4.80 -36.62
C ASP A 149 26.27 -5.93 -37.22
N SER A 150 25.07 -6.10 -36.71
CA SER A 150 24.12 -7.14 -37.12
C SER A 150 24.56 -8.59 -36.90
N TYR A 151 25.72 -8.86 -36.31
CA TYR A 151 26.26 -10.20 -36.07
C TYR A 151 26.57 -10.48 -34.59
N SER A 152 26.79 -9.46 -33.79
CA SER A 152 26.92 -9.61 -32.34
C SER A 152 25.55 -9.65 -31.67
N ILE A 153 25.42 -10.45 -30.62
CA ILE A 153 24.24 -10.42 -29.76
C ILE A 153 24.38 -9.23 -28.81
N GLN A 154 23.44 -8.31 -28.87
CA GLN A 154 23.35 -7.19 -27.91
C GLN A 154 22.65 -7.63 -26.64
N ALA A 155 21.54 -8.38 -26.76
CA ALA A 155 20.80 -8.92 -25.64
C ALA A 155 20.07 -10.18 -26.03
N TRP A 156 19.86 -11.04 -25.05
CA TRP A 156 19.05 -12.26 -25.20
C TRP A 156 18.17 -12.46 -23.99
N LYS A 157 17.08 -13.20 -24.14
CA LYS A 157 16.20 -13.57 -23.05
C LYS A 157 15.79 -15.02 -23.09
N VAL A 158 15.50 -15.56 -21.92
CA VAL A 158 14.96 -16.92 -21.74
C VAL A 158 13.75 -16.84 -20.84
N PRO A 159 12.54 -17.16 -21.31
CA PRO A 159 11.34 -17.18 -20.49
C PRO A 159 11.28 -18.44 -19.64
N PHE A 160 10.95 -18.28 -18.36
CA PHE A 160 10.65 -19.36 -17.43
C PHE A 160 9.36 -19.09 -16.66
N THR A 161 8.73 -20.13 -16.15
CA THR A 161 7.49 -20.03 -15.38
C THR A 161 7.77 -20.34 -13.93
N ALA A 162 7.27 -19.49 -13.03
CA ALA A 162 7.33 -19.71 -11.59
C ALA A 162 6.07 -20.41 -11.07
N LEU A 163 6.21 -21.11 -9.93
CA LEU A 163 5.14 -21.78 -9.20
C LEU A 163 4.61 -20.90 -8.06
N ASP A 164 3.36 -21.16 -7.68
CA ASP A 164 2.77 -20.75 -6.40
C ASP A 164 2.89 -19.24 -6.08
N LEU A 165 2.44 -18.38 -6.99
CA LEU A 165 2.45 -16.92 -6.82
C LEU A 165 1.18 -16.40 -6.12
N VAL A 166 0.67 -17.12 -5.12
CA VAL A 166 -0.62 -16.85 -4.50
C VAL A 166 -0.55 -15.64 -3.58
N THR A 167 0.43 -15.59 -2.69
CA THR A 167 0.58 -14.49 -1.73
C THR A 167 1.59 -13.44 -2.20
N ALA A 168 1.52 -12.23 -1.62
CA ALA A 168 2.52 -11.18 -1.84
C ALA A 168 3.93 -11.67 -1.49
N LYS A 169 4.04 -12.44 -0.40
CA LYS A 169 5.31 -13.03 0.03
C LYS A 169 5.85 -14.04 -0.97
N ASP A 170 5.00 -14.92 -1.50
CA ASP A 170 5.44 -15.92 -2.50
C ASP A 170 6.01 -15.24 -3.75
N ARG A 171 5.33 -14.19 -4.24
CA ARG A 171 5.80 -13.40 -5.38
C ARG A 171 7.15 -12.73 -5.12
N TYR A 172 7.33 -12.16 -3.94
CA TYR A 172 8.59 -11.56 -3.52
C TYR A 172 9.71 -12.59 -3.40
N ASP A 173 9.44 -13.73 -2.76
CA ASP A 173 10.42 -14.79 -2.57
C ASP A 173 10.90 -15.36 -3.92
N VAL A 174 9.99 -15.56 -4.89
CA VAL A 174 10.36 -15.98 -6.25
C VAL A 174 11.23 -14.93 -6.95
N MET A 175 10.86 -13.65 -6.84
CA MET A 175 11.66 -12.55 -7.38
C MET A 175 13.08 -12.55 -6.81
N MET A 176 13.20 -12.67 -5.49
CA MET A 176 14.51 -12.66 -4.81
C MET A 176 15.34 -13.89 -5.16
N GLU A 177 14.74 -15.08 -5.18
CA GLU A 177 15.44 -16.31 -5.53
C GLU A 177 15.91 -16.29 -6.99
N ALA A 178 15.05 -15.89 -7.94
CA ALA A 178 15.43 -15.75 -9.33
C ALA A 178 16.56 -14.72 -9.52
N THR A 179 16.47 -13.56 -8.85
CA THR A 179 17.50 -12.52 -8.90
C THR A 179 18.83 -13.02 -8.32
N HIS A 180 18.77 -13.77 -7.23
CA HIS A 180 19.97 -14.33 -6.59
C HIS A 180 20.63 -15.42 -7.47
N ILE A 181 19.85 -16.34 -8.04
CA ILE A 181 20.38 -17.40 -8.90
C ILE A 181 21.03 -16.80 -10.15
N VAL A 182 20.35 -15.83 -10.79
CA VAL A 182 20.86 -15.21 -12.01
C VAL A 182 22.06 -14.30 -11.71
N GLY A 183 22.00 -13.50 -10.65
CA GLY A 183 23.08 -12.58 -10.28
C GLY A 183 24.36 -13.25 -9.79
N ASN A 184 24.26 -14.47 -9.24
CA ASN A 184 25.45 -15.27 -8.83
C ASN A 184 26.00 -16.13 -9.99
N GLY A 185 25.37 -16.09 -11.16
CA GLY A 185 25.89 -16.75 -12.37
C GLY A 185 27.16 -16.06 -12.88
N SER A 186 27.93 -16.78 -13.71
CA SER A 186 29.13 -16.23 -14.37
C SER A 186 28.81 -15.44 -15.65
N LEU A 187 27.54 -15.36 -16.03
CA LEU A 187 27.05 -14.54 -17.15
C LEU A 187 26.62 -13.16 -16.67
N GLN A 188 26.78 -12.14 -17.53
CA GLN A 188 26.20 -10.82 -17.30
C GLN A 188 24.70 -10.90 -17.61
N ALA A 189 23.92 -11.34 -16.64
CA ALA A 189 22.49 -11.55 -16.79
C ALA A 189 21.74 -11.10 -15.54
N PHE A 190 20.48 -10.77 -15.72
CA PHE A 190 19.57 -10.41 -14.63
C PHE A 190 18.20 -11.06 -14.82
N ALA A 191 17.51 -11.31 -13.72
CA ALA A 191 16.12 -11.74 -13.76
C ALA A 191 15.21 -10.53 -13.98
N TYR A 192 14.18 -10.69 -14.81
CA TYR A 192 13.24 -9.61 -15.12
C TYR A 192 11.80 -10.13 -15.16
N ASN A 193 10.91 -9.34 -14.56
CA ASN A 193 9.48 -9.39 -14.79
C ASN A 193 8.92 -7.98 -14.63
N GLN A 194 7.95 -7.60 -15.47
CA GLN A 194 7.34 -6.26 -15.41
C GLN A 194 6.66 -5.95 -14.06
N PHE A 195 6.34 -6.96 -13.27
CA PHE A 195 5.69 -6.83 -11.98
C PHE A 195 6.65 -6.81 -10.78
N PHE A 196 7.95 -6.90 -10.98
CA PHE A 196 8.92 -6.91 -9.87
C PHE A 196 8.80 -5.70 -8.94
N ILE A 197 8.53 -4.52 -9.51
CA ILE A 197 8.30 -3.31 -8.72
C ILE A 197 7.09 -3.47 -7.78
N TRP A 198 6.05 -4.16 -8.22
CA TRP A 198 4.86 -4.42 -7.41
C TRP A 198 5.12 -5.49 -6.35
N PHE A 199 5.91 -6.52 -6.66
CA PHE A 199 6.25 -7.58 -5.71
C PHE A 199 7.08 -7.03 -4.53
N ASP A 200 8.05 -6.15 -4.80
CA ASP A 200 8.82 -5.49 -3.74
C ASP A 200 7.95 -4.54 -2.92
N LEU A 201 7.10 -3.76 -3.58
CA LEU A 201 6.17 -2.85 -2.93
C LEU A 201 5.19 -3.59 -2.01
N ASP A 202 4.56 -4.67 -2.50
CA ASP A 202 3.60 -5.46 -1.73
C ASP A 202 4.24 -6.09 -0.49
N ASN A 203 5.48 -6.59 -0.61
CA ASN A 203 6.18 -7.20 0.52
C ASN A 203 6.53 -6.20 1.62
N ARG A 204 6.83 -4.94 1.26
CA ARG A 204 7.16 -3.86 2.22
C ARG A 204 5.93 -3.14 2.74
N MET A 205 4.77 -3.35 2.15
CA MET A 205 3.56 -2.57 2.39
C MET A 205 3.20 -2.43 3.87
N LEU A 206 3.26 -3.52 4.63
CA LEU A 206 2.93 -3.49 6.06
C LEU A 206 3.93 -2.66 6.87
N GLN A 207 5.22 -2.77 6.56
CA GLN A 207 6.28 -2.00 7.24
C GLN A 207 6.18 -0.52 6.88
N ASP A 208 5.97 -0.20 5.60
CA ASP A 208 5.85 1.16 5.11
C ASP A 208 4.59 1.84 5.67
N ALA A 209 3.46 1.15 5.70
CA ALA A 209 2.23 1.67 6.31
C ALA A 209 2.41 1.93 7.80
N ALA A 210 3.03 1.02 8.55
CA ALA A 210 3.33 1.22 9.96
C ALA A 210 4.27 2.42 10.18
N PHE A 211 5.33 2.54 9.37
CA PHE A 211 6.25 3.67 9.45
C PHE A 211 5.54 5.01 9.16
N ILE A 212 4.69 5.05 8.13
CA ILE A 212 3.93 6.25 7.75
C ILE A 212 2.97 6.66 8.88
N ILE A 213 2.19 5.73 9.43
CA ILE A 213 1.25 6.02 10.52
C ILE A 213 2.00 6.49 11.78
N ILE A 214 3.06 5.81 12.19
CA ILE A 214 3.86 6.19 13.37
C ILE A 214 4.47 7.57 13.18
N SER A 215 5.06 7.86 12.02
CA SER A 215 5.66 9.17 11.73
C SER A 215 4.62 10.29 11.67
N ALA A 216 3.43 10.03 11.11
CA ALA A 216 2.32 10.97 11.10
C ALA A 216 1.79 11.25 12.51
N CYS A 217 1.59 10.23 13.35
CA CYS A 217 1.21 10.39 14.75
C CYS A 217 2.25 11.17 15.54
N PHE A 218 3.54 10.94 15.29
CA PHE A 218 4.61 11.70 15.91
C PHE A 218 4.58 13.18 15.49
N ALA A 219 4.39 13.46 14.20
CA ALA A 219 4.22 14.83 13.70
C ALA A 219 3.00 15.52 14.34
N VAL A 220 1.86 14.81 14.43
CA VAL A 220 0.67 15.31 15.15
C VAL A 220 0.98 15.62 16.59
N PHE A 221 1.71 14.75 17.30
CA PHE A 221 2.12 15.01 18.69
C PHE A 221 2.94 16.30 18.82
N ILE A 222 3.92 16.52 17.96
CA ILE A 222 4.75 17.74 17.98
C ILE A 222 3.92 18.98 17.68
N ILE A 223 3.08 18.93 16.63
CA ILE A 223 2.23 20.06 16.25
C ILE A 223 1.24 20.39 17.37
N THR A 224 0.57 19.38 17.93
CA THR A 224 -0.38 19.58 19.04
C THR A 224 0.32 20.05 20.32
N LEU A 225 1.55 19.61 20.59
CA LEU A 225 2.35 20.09 21.72
C LEU A 225 2.65 21.59 21.58
N VAL A 226 3.05 22.03 20.39
CA VAL A 226 3.32 23.47 20.12
C VAL A 226 2.02 24.28 20.19
N PHE A 227 0.91 23.75 19.69
CA PHE A 227 -0.38 24.45 19.63
C PHE A 227 -1.07 24.52 21.00
N LEU A 228 -1.03 23.45 21.78
CA LEU A 228 -1.68 23.40 23.11
C LEU A 228 -0.79 23.88 24.24
N LEU A 229 0.52 23.99 24.01
CA LEU A 229 1.54 24.37 25.01
C LEU A 229 1.51 23.53 26.30
N HIS A 230 0.90 22.34 26.24
CA HIS A 230 0.78 21.45 27.38
C HIS A 230 0.94 19.97 26.97
N PRO A 231 1.98 19.26 27.47
CA PRO A 231 2.28 17.89 27.00
C PRO A 231 1.16 16.89 27.30
N GLY A 232 0.50 17.01 28.46
CA GLY A 232 -0.59 16.09 28.81
C GLY A 232 -1.81 16.21 27.89
N ALA A 233 -2.15 17.41 27.42
CA ALA A 233 -3.21 17.60 26.45
C ALA A 233 -2.82 17.07 25.05
N ALA A 234 -1.58 17.32 24.64
CA ALA A 234 -1.06 16.81 23.37
C ALA A 234 -1.06 15.27 23.33
N VAL A 235 -0.64 14.60 24.41
CA VAL A 235 -0.71 13.13 24.54
C VAL A 235 -2.15 12.63 24.40
N LEU A 236 -3.14 13.27 25.02
CA LEU A 236 -4.53 12.84 24.94
C LEU A 236 -5.10 13.00 23.52
N VAL A 237 -4.77 14.08 22.82
CA VAL A 237 -5.16 14.27 21.40
C VAL A 237 -4.51 13.20 20.51
N THR A 238 -3.20 12.99 20.67
CA THR A 238 -2.48 11.96 19.89
C THR A 238 -3.02 10.56 20.17
N LEU A 239 -3.36 10.25 21.42
CA LEU A 239 -4.00 8.98 21.77
C LEU A 239 -5.33 8.78 21.04
N CYS A 240 -6.17 9.82 20.94
CA CYS A 240 -7.41 9.76 20.16
C CYS A 240 -7.13 9.50 18.68
N VAL A 241 -6.12 10.13 18.08
CA VAL A 241 -5.75 9.92 16.68
C VAL A 241 -5.29 8.48 16.46
N VAL A 242 -4.41 7.96 17.32
CA VAL A 242 -3.97 6.55 17.26
C VAL A 242 -5.15 5.56 17.36
N MET A 243 -6.10 5.83 18.25
CA MET A 243 -7.31 4.99 18.36
C MET A 243 -8.14 5.03 17.08
N ILE A 244 -8.34 6.20 16.50
CA ILE A 244 -9.06 6.37 15.24
C ILE A 244 -8.38 5.61 14.09
N ASP A 245 -7.06 5.66 13.99
CA ASP A 245 -6.31 4.96 12.95
C ASP A 245 -6.43 3.43 13.08
N ILE A 246 -6.38 2.93 14.31
CA ILE A 246 -6.58 1.49 14.58
C ILE A 246 -8.02 1.06 14.27
N ASP A 247 -9.01 1.88 14.61
CA ASP A 247 -10.41 1.64 14.28
C ASP A 247 -10.65 1.68 12.76
N LEU A 248 -9.93 2.54 12.01
CA LEU A 248 -9.98 2.57 10.55
C LEU A 248 -9.37 1.31 9.91
N LEU A 249 -8.26 0.81 10.46
CA LEU A 249 -7.71 -0.47 10.02
C LEU A 249 -8.70 -1.62 10.28
N ALA A 250 -9.45 -1.58 11.37
CA ALA A 250 -10.51 -2.57 11.63
C ALA A 250 -11.68 -2.42 10.64
N ILE A 251 -12.05 -1.20 10.26
CA ILE A 251 -13.03 -0.95 9.18
C ILE A 251 -12.54 -1.57 7.87
N MET A 252 -11.25 -1.48 7.54
CA MET A 252 -10.70 -2.13 6.34
C MET A 252 -10.92 -3.64 6.37
N VAL A 253 -10.71 -4.29 7.53
CA VAL A 253 -10.97 -5.73 7.68
C VAL A 253 -12.46 -6.06 7.50
N ILE A 254 -13.36 -5.28 8.11
CA ILE A 254 -14.81 -5.50 8.03
C ILE A 254 -15.33 -5.37 6.58
N PHE A 255 -14.78 -4.45 5.80
CA PHE A 255 -15.19 -4.20 4.41
C PHE A 255 -14.32 -4.92 3.37
N ASP A 256 -13.44 -5.84 3.81
CA ASP A 256 -12.52 -6.59 2.95
C ASP A 256 -11.68 -5.66 2.04
N ILE A 257 -11.19 -4.57 2.62
CA ILE A 257 -10.31 -3.60 1.94
C ILE A 257 -8.86 -3.99 2.24
N PRO A 258 -8.07 -4.42 1.25
CA PRO A 258 -6.68 -4.76 1.48
C PRO A 258 -5.83 -3.52 1.76
N LEU A 259 -4.80 -3.69 2.59
CA LEU A 259 -3.77 -2.69 2.77
C LEU A 259 -2.90 -2.65 1.52
N ASN A 260 -3.00 -1.58 0.77
CA ASN A 260 -2.25 -1.30 -0.46
C ASN A 260 -1.87 0.19 -0.53
N SER A 261 -1.20 0.60 -1.58
CA SER A 261 -0.77 2.01 -1.74
C SER A 261 -1.93 3.00 -1.65
N ILE A 262 -3.12 2.64 -2.17
CA ILE A 262 -4.29 3.53 -2.16
C ILE A 262 -4.85 3.67 -0.74
N SER A 263 -5.04 2.54 -0.04
CA SER A 263 -5.54 2.57 1.34
C SER A 263 -4.53 3.22 2.30
N SER A 264 -3.22 3.05 2.08
CA SER A 264 -2.16 3.69 2.89
C SER A 264 -2.17 5.23 2.75
N VAL A 265 -2.38 5.76 1.54
CA VAL A 265 -2.56 7.20 1.33
C VAL A 265 -3.81 7.71 2.05
N ASN A 266 -4.92 6.97 1.99
CA ASN A 266 -6.14 7.33 2.70
C ASN A 266 -5.95 7.32 4.23
N LEU A 267 -5.24 6.33 4.78
CA LEU A 267 -4.91 6.30 6.21
C LEU A 267 -4.05 7.51 6.63
N THR A 268 -3.07 7.88 5.81
CA THR A 268 -2.26 9.09 6.08
C THR A 268 -3.10 10.36 6.09
N MET A 269 -4.04 10.51 5.16
CA MET A 269 -4.99 11.63 5.15
C MET A 269 -5.92 11.58 6.36
N ALA A 270 -6.32 10.40 6.81
CA ALA A 270 -7.15 10.21 7.97
C ALA A 270 -6.53 10.77 9.25
N VAL A 271 -5.22 10.57 9.47
CA VAL A 271 -4.47 11.16 10.60
C VAL A 271 -4.66 12.68 10.62
N GLY A 272 -4.49 13.36 9.47
CA GLY A 272 -4.66 14.81 9.37
C GLY A 272 -6.10 15.27 9.63
N MET A 273 -7.10 14.57 9.10
CA MET A 273 -8.51 14.91 9.31
C MET A 273 -8.99 14.61 10.73
N ALA A 274 -8.48 13.54 11.34
CA ALA A 274 -8.85 13.14 12.71
C ALA A 274 -8.34 14.13 13.76
N VAL A 275 -7.16 14.73 13.54
CA VAL A 275 -6.58 15.67 14.51
C VAL A 275 -7.37 16.97 14.62
N ASP A 276 -7.98 17.46 13.52
CA ASP A 276 -8.67 18.75 13.49
C ASP A 276 -9.77 18.85 14.55
N GLY A 277 -10.71 17.90 14.56
CA GLY A 277 -11.80 17.88 15.54
C GLY A 277 -11.31 17.77 16.99
N CYS A 278 -10.29 16.91 17.20
CA CYS A 278 -9.71 16.71 18.53
C CYS A 278 -8.90 17.93 19.01
N ALA A 279 -8.07 18.50 18.15
CA ALA A 279 -7.20 19.62 18.51
C ALA A 279 -7.99 20.88 18.87
N HIS A 280 -9.05 21.20 18.12
CA HIS A 280 -9.90 22.37 18.41
C HIS A 280 -10.61 22.24 19.76
N VAL A 281 -11.18 21.09 20.08
CA VAL A 281 -11.83 20.83 21.37
C VAL A 281 -10.81 20.89 22.51
N ALA A 282 -9.64 20.29 22.36
CA ALA A 282 -8.56 20.34 23.34
C ALA A 282 -8.05 21.76 23.53
N HIS A 283 -7.85 22.51 22.45
CA HIS A 283 -7.44 23.92 22.53
C HIS A 283 -8.45 24.74 23.31
N ARG A 284 -9.74 24.67 22.99
CA ARG A 284 -10.77 25.40 23.72
C ARG A 284 -10.81 25.02 25.20
N PHE A 285 -10.66 23.71 25.50
CA PHE A 285 -10.55 23.24 26.88
C PHE A 285 -9.41 23.93 27.65
N MET A 286 -8.28 24.24 27.01
CA MET A 286 -7.14 24.89 27.67
C MET A 286 -7.40 26.37 28.05
N TRP A 287 -8.29 27.05 27.31
CA TRP A 287 -8.54 28.48 27.48
C TRP A 287 -9.79 28.84 28.32
N VAL A 288 -10.68 27.87 28.57
CA VAL A 288 -11.89 28.10 29.33
C VAL A 288 -11.62 27.98 30.82
N PRO A 289 -12.06 28.97 31.66
CA PRO A 289 -11.92 28.92 33.12
C PRO A 289 -12.89 27.90 33.75
N GLY A 290 -12.56 27.44 34.97
CA GLY A 290 -13.39 26.52 35.75
C GLY A 290 -12.78 25.16 36.03
N THR A 291 -13.57 24.26 36.63
CA THR A 291 -13.15 22.90 36.90
C THR A 291 -12.99 22.10 35.59
N ARG A 292 -12.18 21.05 35.60
CA ARG A 292 -11.99 20.16 34.40
C ARG A 292 -13.31 19.77 33.76
N ARG A 293 -14.33 19.49 34.58
CA ARG A 293 -15.67 19.12 34.10
C ARG A 293 -16.38 20.26 33.38
N GLN A 294 -16.39 21.46 33.98
CA GLN A 294 -17.00 22.63 33.37
C GLN A 294 -16.30 23.04 32.06
N ARG A 295 -14.98 22.99 32.06
CA ARG A 295 -14.17 23.28 30.88
C ARG A 295 -14.48 22.32 29.72
N ALA A 296 -14.58 21.00 29.99
CA ALA A 296 -14.93 20.01 28.98
C ALA A 296 -16.35 20.25 28.43
N ILE A 297 -17.34 20.54 29.27
CA ILE A 297 -18.70 20.85 28.85
C ILE A 297 -18.73 22.11 27.98
N ARG A 298 -18.10 23.19 28.41
CA ARG A 298 -18.06 24.47 27.66
C ARG A 298 -17.35 24.27 26.30
N ALA A 299 -16.21 23.59 26.25
CA ALA A 299 -15.49 23.33 25.00
C ALA A 299 -16.37 22.61 23.98
N VAL A 300 -17.14 21.61 24.42
CA VAL A 300 -18.05 20.87 23.51
C VAL A 300 -19.27 21.72 23.15
N SER A 301 -19.85 22.48 24.09
CA SER A 301 -21.03 23.31 23.78
C SER A 301 -20.72 24.44 22.81
N GLU A 302 -19.52 25.01 22.83
CA GLU A 302 -19.12 26.09 21.94
C GLU A 302 -18.61 25.60 20.57
N LEU A 303 -17.82 24.51 20.53
CA LEU A 303 -17.22 24.03 19.27
C LEU A 303 -17.95 22.83 18.64
N GLY A 304 -18.75 22.11 19.44
CA GLY A 304 -19.46 20.92 18.96
C GLY A 304 -20.32 21.19 17.73
N PRO A 305 -21.15 22.24 17.70
CA PRO A 305 -21.95 22.55 16.51
C PRO A 305 -21.11 22.80 15.27
N ALA A 306 -19.98 23.49 15.36
CA ALA A 306 -19.09 23.76 14.24
C ALA A 306 -18.42 22.48 13.73
N VAL A 307 -17.95 21.60 14.65
CA VAL A 307 -17.36 20.31 14.29
C VAL A 307 -18.40 19.39 13.61
N LEU A 308 -19.63 19.33 14.15
CA LEU A 308 -20.71 18.54 13.54
C LEU A 308 -21.11 19.08 12.16
N GLN A 309 -21.15 20.40 11.98
CA GLN A 309 -21.46 21.01 10.69
C GLN A 309 -20.37 20.69 9.66
N GLY A 310 -19.10 20.80 10.02
CA GLY A 310 -17.97 20.44 9.17
C GLY A 310 -18.00 18.96 8.79
N ALA A 311 -18.20 18.07 9.77
CA ALA A 311 -18.35 16.63 9.55
C ALA A 311 -19.50 16.30 8.60
N SER A 312 -20.68 16.89 8.83
CA SER A 312 -21.86 16.69 7.97
C SER A 312 -21.63 17.19 6.55
N SER A 313 -21.00 18.38 6.39
CA SER A 313 -20.65 18.92 5.08
C SER A 313 -19.70 17.99 4.31
N THR A 314 -18.67 17.45 5.00
CA THR A 314 -17.73 16.52 4.40
C THR A 314 -18.43 15.21 3.97
N LEU A 315 -19.30 14.63 4.84
CA LEU A 315 -20.05 13.44 4.51
C LEU A 315 -20.96 13.64 3.28
N VAL A 316 -21.64 14.80 3.19
CA VAL A 316 -22.45 15.14 2.00
C VAL A 316 -21.55 15.28 0.77
N GLY A 317 -20.37 15.89 0.89
CA GLY A 317 -19.44 16.04 -0.24
C GLY A 317 -18.96 14.71 -0.80
N ILE A 318 -18.57 13.77 0.08
CA ILE A 318 -18.07 12.44 -0.34
C ILE A 318 -19.21 11.47 -0.72
N PHE A 319 -20.46 11.74 -0.34
CA PHE A 319 -21.60 10.87 -0.65
C PHE A 319 -21.74 10.56 -2.14
N PHE A 320 -21.42 11.50 -3.02
CA PHE A 320 -21.50 11.30 -4.47
C PHE A 320 -20.53 10.23 -4.99
N LEU A 321 -19.46 9.91 -4.23
CA LEU A 321 -18.56 8.81 -4.58
C LEU A 321 -19.24 7.43 -4.49
N LEU A 322 -20.38 7.33 -3.82
CA LEU A 322 -21.17 6.10 -3.77
C LEU A 322 -21.61 5.63 -5.16
N PHE A 323 -21.79 6.56 -6.09
CA PHE A 323 -22.20 6.29 -7.47
C PHE A 323 -21.01 6.00 -8.39
N ALA A 324 -19.80 6.09 -7.90
CA ALA A 324 -18.62 5.75 -8.68
C ALA A 324 -18.51 4.23 -8.87
N GLY A 325 -18.25 3.81 -10.10
CA GLY A 325 -18.25 2.39 -10.47
C GLY A 325 -16.94 1.66 -10.18
N THR A 326 -15.89 2.32 -9.63
CA THR A 326 -14.61 1.68 -9.35
C THR A 326 -14.39 1.43 -7.86
N GLN A 327 -13.72 0.34 -7.53
CA GLN A 327 -13.40 -0.01 -6.15
C GLN A 327 -12.53 1.03 -5.46
N ILE A 328 -11.64 1.71 -6.19
CA ILE A 328 -10.77 2.76 -5.66
C ILE A 328 -11.60 3.87 -4.99
N PHE A 329 -12.67 4.34 -5.62
CA PHE A 329 -13.53 5.36 -5.04
C PHE A 329 -14.35 4.86 -3.86
N ARG A 330 -14.71 3.57 -3.84
CA ARG A 330 -15.38 2.96 -2.69
C ARG A 330 -14.44 2.85 -1.48
N ILE A 331 -13.19 2.44 -1.71
CA ILE A 331 -12.16 2.43 -0.66
C ILE A 331 -12.02 3.83 -0.06
N PHE A 332 -11.86 4.85 -0.93
CA PHE A 332 -11.76 6.24 -0.50
C PHE A 332 -12.99 6.67 0.30
N LEU A 333 -14.20 6.43 -0.20
CA LEU A 333 -15.45 6.76 0.49
C LEU A 333 -15.54 6.11 1.86
N THR A 334 -15.26 4.80 1.94
CA THR A 334 -15.37 4.04 3.19
C THR A 334 -14.40 4.57 4.25
N LEU A 335 -13.15 4.78 3.87
CA LEU A 335 -12.12 5.27 4.81
C LEU A 335 -12.35 6.74 5.18
N ALA A 336 -12.69 7.60 4.24
CA ALA A 336 -12.97 9.01 4.51
C ALA A 336 -14.22 9.17 5.39
N ALA A 337 -15.30 8.45 5.09
CA ALA A 337 -16.51 8.46 5.93
C ALA A 337 -16.22 7.89 7.33
N GLY A 338 -15.50 6.79 7.42
CA GLY A 338 -15.03 6.22 8.68
C GLY A 338 -14.22 7.24 9.50
N THR A 339 -13.28 7.94 8.88
CA THR A 339 -12.48 8.97 9.54
C THR A 339 -13.33 10.10 10.09
N VAL A 340 -14.28 10.61 9.30
CA VAL A 340 -15.16 11.71 9.76
C VAL A 340 -16.05 11.27 10.90
N ILE A 341 -16.64 10.08 10.82
CA ILE A 341 -17.53 9.54 11.87
C ILE A 341 -16.74 9.24 13.15
N LEU A 342 -15.65 8.49 13.04
CA LEU A 342 -14.80 8.15 14.19
C LEU A 342 -14.13 9.39 14.79
N GLY A 343 -13.59 10.28 13.95
CA GLY A 343 -12.98 11.54 14.38
C GLY A 343 -13.95 12.42 15.14
N THR A 344 -15.19 12.55 14.66
CA THR A 344 -16.25 13.30 15.35
C THR A 344 -16.63 12.63 16.69
N ALA A 345 -16.78 11.31 16.70
CA ALA A 345 -17.11 10.57 17.93
C ALA A 345 -15.99 10.67 18.97
N HIS A 346 -14.75 10.47 18.57
CA HIS A 346 -13.62 10.62 19.48
C HIS A 346 -13.41 12.08 19.94
N GLY A 347 -13.52 13.04 19.04
CA GLY A 347 -13.33 14.47 19.35
C GLY A 347 -14.41 15.08 20.22
N LEU A 348 -15.69 14.71 20.03
CA LEU A 348 -16.82 15.30 20.77
C LEU A 348 -17.31 14.46 21.95
N ILE A 349 -17.02 13.15 21.99
CA ILE A 349 -17.51 12.28 23.05
C ILE A 349 -16.35 11.75 23.91
N PHE A 350 -15.37 11.08 23.32
CA PHE A 350 -14.30 10.42 24.06
C PHE A 350 -13.31 11.40 24.66
N LEU A 351 -12.73 12.31 23.83
CA LEU A 351 -11.72 13.27 24.26
C LEU A 351 -12.20 14.20 25.39
N PRO A 352 -13.43 14.81 25.35
CA PRO A 352 -13.91 15.62 26.45
C PRO A 352 -14.05 14.85 27.76
N VAL A 353 -14.45 13.57 27.70
CA VAL A 353 -14.51 12.70 28.89
C VAL A 353 -13.09 12.48 29.44
N MET A 354 -12.13 12.16 28.59
CA MET A 354 -10.71 12.02 28.99
C MET A 354 -10.17 13.31 29.60
N LEU A 355 -10.38 14.46 28.94
CA LEU A 355 -9.96 15.77 29.45
C LEU A 355 -10.63 16.10 30.79
N SER A 356 -11.88 15.69 31.01
CA SER A 356 -12.58 15.91 32.28
C SER A 356 -12.02 15.10 33.46
N ILE A 357 -11.29 14.01 33.18
CA ILE A 357 -10.68 13.11 34.18
C ILE A 357 -9.20 13.41 34.34
N CYS A 358 -8.45 13.32 33.25
CA CYS A 358 -7.00 13.38 33.23
C CYS A 358 -6.46 14.72 32.65
N GLY A 359 -7.34 15.62 32.21
CA GLY A 359 -6.92 16.87 31.59
C GLY A 359 -6.10 17.75 32.53
N PRO A 360 -5.26 18.66 31.98
CA PRO A 360 -4.43 19.55 32.79
C PRO A 360 -5.25 20.45 33.67
N SER A 361 -4.75 20.75 34.88
CA SER A 361 -5.27 21.80 35.74
C SER A 361 -4.88 23.17 35.18
N LEU A 362 -5.67 24.21 35.45
CA LEU A 362 -5.31 25.59 35.07
C LEU A 362 -3.95 25.94 35.65
N SER A 363 -3.06 26.48 34.82
CA SER A 363 -1.89 27.21 35.31
C SER A 363 -2.40 28.50 35.97
N PRO A 364 -1.84 28.97 37.13
CA PRO A 364 -2.33 30.12 37.88
C PRO A 364 -2.06 31.51 37.23
N LYS A 365 -1.86 31.57 35.93
CA LYS A 365 -1.55 32.81 35.18
C LYS A 365 -2.74 33.49 34.51
N VAL A 366 -3.97 33.07 34.76
CA VAL A 366 -5.15 33.86 34.33
C VAL A 366 -5.63 34.63 35.56
N ASP A 367 -5.38 35.90 35.56
CA ASP A 367 -5.87 36.85 36.59
C ASP A 367 -7.39 36.70 36.75
N PRO A 368 -7.91 36.50 37.98
CA PRO A 368 -9.35 36.34 38.19
C PRO A 368 -10.13 37.68 38.11
N THR A 369 -9.51 38.76 37.68
CA THR A 369 -10.11 40.11 37.75
C THR A 369 -10.83 40.58 36.49
N THR A 370 -11.08 39.71 35.51
CA THR A 370 -12.00 40.03 34.39
C THR A 370 -13.20 39.08 34.41
N GLU A 371 -13.90 39.01 35.53
CA GLU A 371 -15.30 38.61 35.54
C GLU A 371 -16.15 39.79 35.06
N GLU A 372 -16.36 39.90 33.75
CA GLU A 372 -17.58 40.53 33.26
C GLU A 372 -18.72 39.60 33.65
N GLU A 373 -19.48 39.98 34.66
CA GLU A 373 -20.81 39.49 34.98
C GLU A 373 -21.67 39.58 33.72
N VAL A 374 -21.79 38.47 32.99
CA VAL A 374 -22.91 38.29 32.08
C VAL A 374 -24.08 37.86 32.96
N ASP A 375 -24.82 38.84 33.44
CA ASP A 375 -26.15 38.69 34.03
C ASP A 375 -27.01 37.88 33.04
N ILE A 376 -27.32 36.67 33.41
CA ILE A 376 -28.39 35.90 32.73
C ILE A 376 -29.68 36.46 33.29
N ASP A 377 -30.20 37.48 32.63
CA ASP A 377 -31.54 38.02 32.83
C ASP A 377 -32.55 36.89 32.52
N THR A 378 -33.01 36.21 33.57
CA THR A 378 -34.16 35.34 33.53
C THR A 378 -35.41 36.22 33.51
N GLY A 379 -35.78 36.74 32.34
CA GLY A 379 -37.04 37.42 32.11
C GLY A 379 -38.23 36.49 32.41
N ILE A 380 -38.72 36.56 33.63
CA ILE A 380 -40.08 36.15 33.97
C ILE A 380 -40.85 37.48 34.17
N ASP A 381 -41.48 37.92 33.11
CA ASP A 381 -42.49 38.98 33.17
C ASP A 381 -43.68 38.51 33.99
N THR A 382 -43.78 39.00 35.22
CA THR A 382 -45.04 38.97 35.94
C THR A 382 -45.76 40.28 35.65
N GLU A 383 -46.70 40.26 34.69
CA GLU A 383 -47.73 41.28 34.58
C GLU A 383 -48.55 41.38 35.90
N THR A 384 -48.42 42.48 36.61
CA THR A 384 -49.48 42.89 37.55
C THR A 384 -50.09 44.19 37.08
N ASN A 385 -51.31 44.02 36.60
CA ASN A 385 -52.35 45.02 36.41
C ASN A 385 -52.46 46.02 37.60
N SER A 386 -52.46 47.33 37.33
CA SER A 386 -53.31 48.26 38.04
C SER A 386 -53.44 49.57 37.27
N THR A 387 -54.60 49.80 36.71
CA THR A 387 -55.23 51.10 36.45
C THR A 387 -55.58 51.80 37.75
N PRO A 388 -55.87 53.13 37.79
CA PRO A 388 -56.81 53.87 36.89
C PRO A 388 -56.21 54.90 35.99
#